data_a5ddc3cdfc3e7da7a33ea05cf1b80144
#
_entry.id   a5ddc3cdfc3e7da7a33ea05cf1b80144
#
_cell.length_a   1.000
_cell.length_b   1.000
_cell.length_c   1.000
_cell.angle_alpha   90.00
_cell.angle_beta   90.00
_cell.angle_gamma   90.00
#
_symmetry.space_group_name_H-M   'P 1'
#
loop_
_entity.id
_entity.type
_entity.pdbx_description
1 polymer ?
#
loop_
_entity_poly.entity_id
_entity_poly.type
_entity_poly.pdbx_seq_one_letter_code
_entity_poly.pdbx_strand_id
1 'polypeptide(L)'
;RHPSCALQEQHGLCKGKKCLAPKPCPNLQADHREYLDILRALRQVDGVKKVFIRSGIRYDYLLCDPDDSFFRELVQHHVSGQLKVAPEHCSAAVLDKMGKPHIEAYIEFSRRYFTYTGQIQKEQYLVPYLMSSHPGSRLDDAIELACFLKKNHIRPEQVQDFYPTPGTISTCMFYTELDPYTMEPVYVAKSSHDKALQRALLQYYNPKNYALCAQALRRAHRTDPVSYTHLRAHET
;
A
#
# COMPACT_ATOMS: atom_id res chain seq x y z
N ARG A 1 3.48 19.28 -9.61
CA ARG A 1 4.61 18.83 -8.81
C ARG A 1 5.57 20.02 -8.56
N HIS A 2 5.82 20.32 -7.32
CA HIS A 2 6.83 21.27 -6.89
C HIS A 2 7.78 20.59 -5.90
N PRO A 3 9.10 20.80 -6.03
CA PRO A 3 9.77 21.39 -7.19
C PRO A 3 9.69 20.45 -8.43
N SER A 4 9.79 21.04 -9.61
CA SER A 4 9.81 20.31 -10.87
C SER A 4 11.15 19.61 -11.09
N CYS A 5 11.14 18.54 -11.89
CA CYS A 5 12.38 17.84 -12.24
C CYS A 5 12.94 18.41 -13.54
N ALA A 6 14.14 18.99 -13.51
CA ALA A 6 14.79 19.59 -14.66
C ALA A 6 14.87 18.63 -15.89
N LEU A 7 15.11 17.33 -15.66
CA LEU A 7 15.12 16.35 -16.75
C LEU A 7 13.74 16.18 -17.40
N GLN A 8 12.66 16.24 -16.59
CA GLN A 8 11.29 16.15 -17.12
C GLN A 8 10.87 17.43 -17.83
N GLU A 9 11.38 18.59 -17.43
CA GLU A 9 11.13 19.85 -18.12
C GLU A 9 11.78 19.88 -19.50
N GLN A 10 13.00 19.34 -19.63
CA GLN A 10 13.74 19.32 -20.87
C GLN A 10 13.29 18.21 -21.83
N HIS A 11 12.98 17.01 -21.32
CA HIS A 11 12.80 15.80 -22.14
C HIS A 11 11.41 15.14 -21.97
N GLY A 12 10.51 15.73 -21.17
CA GLY A 12 9.22 15.14 -20.84
C GLY A 12 9.32 13.99 -19.84
N LEU A 13 8.31 13.15 -19.79
CA LEU A 13 8.25 12.03 -18.84
C LEU A 13 9.34 10.99 -19.15
N CYS A 14 10.00 10.51 -18.11
CA CYS A 14 11.00 9.45 -18.22
C CYS A 14 10.37 8.16 -18.76
N LYS A 15 10.91 7.62 -19.83
CA LYS A 15 10.50 6.31 -20.37
C LYS A 15 11.00 5.20 -19.44
N GLY A 16 10.11 4.27 -19.06
CA GLY A 16 10.45 3.08 -18.27
C GLY A 16 10.92 3.34 -16.83
N LYS A 17 10.84 4.58 -16.33
CA LYS A 17 11.28 4.94 -14.96
C LYS A 17 10.18 5.68 -14.21
N LYS A 18 9.89 5.22 -12.99
CA LYS A 18 8.95 5.88 -12.06
C LYS A 18 9.74 6.62 -10.99
N CYS A 19 9.23 7.78 -10.54
CA CYS A 19 9.96 8.63 -9.58
C CYS A 19 10.06 8.02 -8.18
N LEU A 20 9.14 7.15 -7.80
CA LEU A 20 9.04 6.57 -6.45
C LEU A 20 9.16 5.04 -6.43
N ALA A 21 9.19 4.38 -7.58
CA ALA A 21 9.16 2.93 -7.66
C ALA A 21 10.26 2.38 -8.60
N PRO A 22 10.86 1.23 -8.25
CA PRO A 22 10.75 0.50 -6.98
C PRO A 22 11.46 1.21 -5.83
N LYS A 23 12.36 2.14 -6.14
CA LYS A 23 13.09 3.02 -5.20
C LYS A 23 12.99 4.47 -5.66
N PRO A 24 13.07 5.44 -4.73
CA PRO A 24 13.06 6.85 -5.07
C PRO A 24 14.15 7.21 -6.08
N CYS A 25 13.76 8.04 -7.06
CA CYS A 25 14.72 8.57 -8.04
C CYS A 25 15.68 9.57 -7.35
N PRO A 26 16.99 9.54 -7.61
CA PRO A 26 17.93 10.50 -7.04
C PRO A 26 17.60 11.97 -7.37
N ASN A 27 16.93 12.22 -8.50
CA ASN A 27 16.48 13.57 -8.89
C ASN A 27 15.12 13.95 -8.32
N LEU A 28 14.53 13.10 -7.45
CA LEU A 28 13.28 13.43 -6.78
C LEU A 28 13.57 14.41 -5.64
N GLN A 29 12.98 15.58 -5.74
CA GLN A 29 12.92 16.52 -4.63
C GLN A 29 11.50 16.46 -4.07
N ALA A 30 11.39 16.05 -2.82
CA ALA A 30 10.12 16.05 -2.09
C ALA A 30 10.07 17.28 -1.19
N ASP A 31 8.94 17.97 -1.19
CA ASP A 31 8.74 19.18 -0.39
C ASP A 31 7.26 19.26 -0.01
N HIS A 32 6.98 19.35 1.27
CA HIS A 32 5.62 19.50 1.80
C HIS A 32 5.38 20.85 2.46
N ARG A 33 6.30 21.83 2.32
CA ARG A 33 6.18 23.14 2.98
C ARG A 33 4.90 23.86 2.57
N GLU A 34 4.61 23.96 1.28
CA GLU A 34 3.38 24.60 0.79
C GLU A 34 2.12 23.92 1.36
N TYR A 35 2.08 22.59 1.39
CA TYR A 35 0.96 21.86 1.96
C TYR A 35 0.83 22.12 3.47
N LEU A 36 1.95 22.17 4.18
CA LEU A 36 1.98 22.46 5.60
C LEU A 36 1.50 23.89 5.89
N ASP A 37 1.93 24.87 5.10
CA ASP A 37 1.52 26.27 5.25
C ASP A 37 0.00 26.43 5.00
N ILE A 38 -0.57 25.72 4.03
CA ILE A 38 -2.02 25.69 3.81
C ILE A 38 -2.74 25.12 5.05
N LEU A 39 -2.26 24.01 5.60
CA LEU A 39 -2.86 23.40 6.78
C LEU A 39 -2.77 24.31 8.02
N ARG A 40 -1.64 25.02 8.18
CA ARG A 40 -1.45 26.01 9.24
C ARG A 40 -2.40 27.18 9.08
N ALA A 41 -2.51 27.74 7.87
CA ALA A 41 -3.45 28.82 7.57
C ALA A 41 -4.91 28.41 7.86
N LEU A 42 -5.31 27.22 7.45
CA LEU A 42 -6.67 26.71 7.72
C LEU A 42 -6.96 26.59 9.22
N ARG A 43 -5.98 26.27 10.05
CA ARG A 43 -6.15 26.21 11.52
C ARG A 43 -6.35 27.59 12.16
N GLN A 44 -5.95 28.69 11.47
CA GLN A 44 -6.10 30.05 11.96
C GLN A 44 -7.42 30.72 11.54
N VAL A 45 -8.22 30.06 10.69
CA VAL A 45 -9.53 30.59 10.28
C VAL A 45 -10.50 30.61 11.46
N ASP A 46 -11.15 31.74 11.69
CA ASP A 46 -12.12 31.88 12.76
C ASP A 46 -13.23 30.83 12.69
N GLY A 47 -13.52 30.23 13.83
CA GLY A 47 -14.52 29.15 13.95
C GLY A 47 -14.00 27.76 13.59
N VAL A 48 -12.83 27.61 12.98
CA VAL A 48 -12.22 26.31 12.69
C VAL A 48 -11.56 25.76 13.97
N LYS A 49 -12.07 24.65 14.48
CA LYS A 49 -11.53 24.00 15.66
C LYS A 49 -10.43 22.99 15.35
N LYS A 50 -10.57 22.27 14.25
CA LYS A 50 -9.62 21.21 13.83
C LYS A 50 -9.62 21.07 12.32
N VAL A 51 -8.45 20.76 11.75
CA VAL A 51 -8.27 20.46 10.33
C VAL A 51 -7.68 19.06 10.21
N PHE A 52 -8.45 18.12 9.68
CA PHE A 52 -8.00 16.74 9.52
C PHE A 52 -7.82 16.37 8.05
N ILE A 53 -6.75 15.63 7.76
CA ILE A 53 -6.54 14.99 6.46
C ILE A 53 -7.33 13.69 6.47
N ARG A 54 -8.41 13.64 5.70
CA ARG A 54 -9.31 12.49 5.60
C ARG A 54 -8.93 11.54 4.47
N SER A 55 -8.36 12.06 3.40
CA SER A 55 -7.80 11.27 2.31
C SER A 55 -6.51 10.57 2.75
N GLY A 56 -6.14 9.49 2.08
CA GLY A 56 -4.83 8.89 2.27
C GLY A 56 -3.70 9.85 1.85
N ILE A 57 -2.51 9.66 2.40
CA ILE A 57 -1.30 10.37 2.01
C ILE A 57 -0.34 9.45 1.24
N ARG A 58 0.48 10.06 0.40
CA ARG A 58 1.59 9.38 -0.29
C ARG A 58 2.76 9.24 0.68
N TYR A 59 2.72 8.21 1.52
CA TYR A 59 3.74 7.94 2.53
C TYR A 59 5.14 7.75 1.91
N ASP A 60 5.20 7.17 0.72
CA ASP A 60 6.42 6.98 -0.05
C ASP A 60 7.07 8.31 -0.50
N TYR A 61 6.26 9.29 -0.87
CA TYR A 61 6.73 10.65 -1.18
C TYR A 61 7.12 11.40 0.10
N LEU A 62 6.36 11.23 1.18
CA LEU A 62 6.64 11.84 2.47
C LEU A 62 8.00 11.39 3.04
N LEU A 63 8.35 10.11 2.88
CA LEU A 63 9.66 9.60 3.29
C LEU A 63 10.84 10.19 2.52
N CYS A 64 10.60 10.76 1.35
CA CYS A 64 11.63 11.42 0.53
C CYS A 64 11.85 12.88 0.91
N ASP A 65 11.01 13.46 1.77
CA ASP A 65 11.18 14.83 2.25
C ASP A 65 12.28 14.86 3.32
N PRO A 66 13.34 15.66 3.14
CA PRO A 66 14.38 15.81 4.15
C PRO A 66 13.89 16.57 5.39
N ASP A 67 12.79 17.34 5.26
CA ASP A 67 12.19 18.09 6.37
C ASP A 67 11.05 17.30 7.00
N ASP A 68 11.21 16.91 8.25
CA ASP A 68 10.24 16.17 9.04
C ASP A 68 9.06 17.00 9.56
N SER A 69 9.07 18.31 9.37
CA SER A 69 8.08 19.23 9.95
C SER A 69 6.66 18.85 9.56
N PHE A 70 6.42 18.53 8.27
CA PHE A 70 5.10 18.09 7.81
C PHE A 70 4.69 16.79 8.49
N PHE A 71 5.57 15.80 8.60
CA PHE A 71 5.23 14.51 9.20
C PHE A 71 4.88 14.66 10.69
N ARG A 72 5.64 15.47 11.43
CA ARG A 72 5.37 15.75 12.85
C ARG A 72 4.06 16.48 13.04
N GLU A 73 3.80 17.55 12.28
CA GLU A 73 2.54 18.30 12.38
C GLU A 73 1.34 17.48 11.88
N LEU A 74 1.49 16.64 10.85
CA LEU A 74 0.48 15.70 10.42
C LEU A 74 -0.01 14.86 11.60
N VAL A 75 0.92 14.19 12.29
CA VAL A 75 0.61 13.33 13.43
C VAL A 75 0.01 14.16 14.58
N GLN A 76 0.57 15.32 14.86
CA GLN A 76 0.17 16.15 15.99
C GLN A 76 -1.21 16.81 15.80
N HIS A 77 -1.57 17.24 14.60
CA HIS A 77 -2.72 18.10 14.38
C HIS A 77 -3.74 17.61 13.35
N HIS A 78 -3.33 16.75 12.41
CA HIS A 78 -4.12 16.50 11.20
C HIS A 78 -4.63 15.06 11.06
N VAL A 79 -4.38 14.19 12.07
CA VAL A 79 -4.91 12.84 12.14
C VAL A 79 -5.99 12.77 13.22
N SER A 80 -7.19 12.33 12.83
CA SER A 80 -8.36 12.24 13.73
C SER A 80 -8.45 10.93 14.53
N GLY A 81 -7.35 10.16 14.62
CA GLY A 81 -7.29 8.84 15.24
C GLY A 81 -6.88 7.75 14.25
N GLN A 82 -7.19 7.90 12.97
CA GLN A 82 -6.81 6.96 11.93
C GLN A 82 -6.20 7.68 10.72
N LEU A 83 -5.07 7.15 10.24
CA LEU A 83 -4.46 7.59 9.00
C LEU A 83 -4.50 6.45 7.97
N LYS A 84 -5.08 6.73 6.81
CA LYS A 84 -5.17 5.78 5.70
C LYS A 84 -3.93 5.86 4.83
N VAL A 85 -3.35 4.72 4.52
CA VAL A 85 -2.20 4.59 3.62
C VAL A 85 -2.40 3.38 2.71
N ALA A 86 -1.80 3.41 1.52
CA ALA A 86 -2.06 2.41 0.50
C ALA A 86 -0.78 1.64 0.10
N PRO A 87 -0.28 0.72 0.96
CA PRO A 87 0.80 -0.19 0.57
C PRO A 87 0.37 -1.17 -0.52
N GLU A 88 -0.90 -1.52 -0.59
CA GLU A 88 -1.59 -2.39 -1.55
C GLU A 88 -1.18 -3.85 -1.47
N HIS A 89 0.11 -4.18 -1.41
CA HIS A 89 0.66 -5.53 -1.37
C HIS A 89 2.02 -5.56 -0.66
N CYS A 90 2.58 -6.77 -0.42
CA CYS A 90 3.94 -6.93 0.11
C CYS A 90 4.90 -7.59 -0.88
N SER A 91 4.41 -8.39 -1.83
CA SER A 91 5.25 -9.02 -2.86
C SER A 91 5.86 -7.97 -3.77
N ALA A 92 7.19 -7.99 -3.90
CA ALA A 92 7.93 -7.07 -4.77
C ALA A 92 7.47 -7.17 -6.23
N ALA A 93 7.25 -8.40 -6.72
CA ALA A 93 6.82 -8.64 -8.09
C ALA A 93 5.44 -8.00 -8.39
N VAL A 94 4.52 -8.04 -7.44
CA VAL A 94 3.19 -7.42 -7.58
C VAL A 94 3.31 -5.90 -7.49
N LEU A 95 4.09 -5.38 -6.55
CA LEU A 95 4.31 -3.94 -6.38
C LEU A 95 5.00 -3.31 -7.60
N ASP A 96 5.91 -4.03 -8.26
CA ASP A 96 6.52 -3.60 -9.52
C ASP A 96 5.46 -3.44 -10.63
N LYS A 97 4.54 -4.39 -10.77
CA LYS A 97 3.41 -4.28 -11.72
C LYS A 97 2.46 -3.14 -11.36
N MET A 98 2.25 -2.88 -10.08
CA MET A 98 1.48 -1.71 -9.61
C MET A 98 2.23 -0.39 -9.82
N GLY A 99 3.55 -0.43 -9.96
CA GLY A 99 4.42 0.75 -10.01
C GLY A 99 4.49 1.46 -8.68
N LYS A 100 4.52 0.69 -7.61
CA LYS A 100 4.65 1.15 -6.23
C LYS A 100 6.02 0.84 -5.64
N PRO A 101 6.46 1.55 -4.61
CA PRO A 101 7.66 1.18 -3.86
C PRO A 101 7.44 -0.18 -3.18
N HIS A 102 8.54 -0.88 -2.92
CA HIS A 102 8.49 -2.12 -2.18
C HIS A 102 8.07 -1.90 -0.73
N ILE A 103 7.68 -2.99 -0.06
CA ILE A 103 7.02 -2.96 1.26
C ILE A 103 7.87 -2.32 2.37
N GLU A 104 9.19 -2.28 2.21
CA GLU A 104 10.13 -1.66 3.14
C GLU A 104 9.82 -0.18 3.37
N ALA A 105 9.35 0.52 2.33
CA ALA A 105 8.92 1.92 2.46
C ALA A 105 7.73 2.05 3.43
N TYR A 106 6.77 1.13 3.36
CA TYR A 106 5.64 1.12 4.29
C TYR A 106 6.08 0.76 5.72
N ILE A 107 6.99 -0.19 5.88
CA ILE A 107 7.53 -0.59 7.18
C ILE A 107 8.25 0.60 7.83
N GLU A 108 9.11 1.30 7.09
CA GLU A 108 9.82 2.48 7.60
C GLU A 108 8.86 3.62 7.95
N PHE A 109 7.87 3.88 7.09
CA PHE A 109 6.83 4.87 7.38
C PHE A 109 6.07 4.53 8.66
N SER A 110 5.65 3.28 8.83
CA SER A 110 4.92 2.82 10.02
C SER A 110 5.76 2.99 11.28
N ARG A 111 7.04 2.62 11.22
CA ARG A 111 7.98 2.78 12.33
C ARG A 111 8.09 4.24 12.76
N ARG A 112 8.28 5.17 11.82
CA ARG A 112 8.37 6.62 12.11
C ARG A 112 7.04 7.17 12.62
N TYR A 113 5.92 6.76 12.00
CA TYR A 113 4.59 7.17 12.43
C TYR A 113 4.33 6.83 13.90
N PHE A 114 4.56 5.59 14.31
CA PHE A 114 4.35 5.18 15.70
C PHE A 114 5.37 5.77 16.67
N THR A 115 6.58 6.06 16.21
CA THR A 115 7.53 6.84 17.01
C THR A 115 6.99 8.24 17.31
N TYR A 116 6.46 8.95 16.32
CA TYR A 116 5.91 10.29 16.52
C TYR A 116 4.62 10.29 17.33
N THR A 117 3.71 9.34 17.10
CA THR A 117 2.48 9.23 17.91
C THR A 117 2.80 8.95 19.38
N GLY A 118 3.81 8.10 19.65
CA GLY A 118 4.27 7.82 21.02
C GLY A 118 4.85 9.06 21.70
N GLN A 119 5.62 9.90 20.98
CA GLN A 119 6.18 11.14 21.53
C GLN A 119 5.11 12.14 21.96
N ILE A 120 3.97 12.18 21.29
CA ILE A 120 2.87 13.09 21.58
C ILE A 120 1.76 12.45 22.44
N GLN A 121 1.93 11.21 22.85
CA GLN A 121 1.00 10.43 23.67
C GLN A 121 -0.43 10.39 23.10
N LYS A 122 -0.55 10.28 21.77
CA LYS A 122 -1.83 10.12 21.09
C LYS A 122 -2.07 8.68 20.67
N GLU A 123 -3.27 8.21 20.88
CA GLU A 123 -3.73 6.94 20.36
C GLU A 123 -4.19 7.11 18.92
N GLN A 124 -3.31 6.71 17.98
CA GLN A 124 -3.56 6.82 16.55
C GLN A 124 -3.17 5.51 15.86
N TYR A 125 -3.92 5.17 14.81
CA TYR A 125 -3.77 3.92 14.08
C TYR A 125 -3.50 4.17 12.60
N LEU A 126 -2.73 3.25 11.98
CA LEU A 126 -2.61 3.16 10.53
C LEU A 126 -3.66 2.19 9.99
N VAL A 127 -4.35 2.60 8.94
CA VAL A 127 -5.29 1.76 8.21
C VAL A 127 -4.70 1.47 6.82
N PRO A 128 -4.01 0.33 6.63
CA PRO A 128 -3.44 -0.02 5.34
C PRO A 128 -4.54 -0.47 4.37
N TYR A 129 -4.60 0.16 3.20
CA TYR A 129 -5.37 -0.35 2.07
C TYR A 129 -4.58 -1.44 1.38
N LEU A 130 -5.24 -2.59 1.20
CA LEU A 130 -4.68 -3.77 0.58
C LEU A 130 -5.59 -4.24 -0.54
N MET A 131 -4.98 -4.75 -1.59
CA MET A 131 -5.67 -5.17 -2.80
C MET A 131 -5.36 -6.63 -3.12
N SER A 132 -6.40 -7.42 -3.39
CA SER A 132 -6.28 -8.77 -3.94
C SER A 132 -6.45 -8.77 -5.45
N SER A 133 -5.94 -9.81 -6.09
CA SER A 133 -6.19 -10.11 -7.50
C SER A 133 -5.75 -9.03 -8.50
N HIS A 134 -4.77 -8.19 -8.14
CA HIS A 134 -4.13 -7.30 -9.11
C HIS A 134 -3.43 -8.12 -10.22
N PRO A 135 -3.41 -7.66 -11.48
CA PRO A 135 -2.60 -8.30 -12.51
C PRO A 135 -1.15 -8.53 -12.04
N GLY A 136 -0.67 -9.75 -12.18
CA GLY A 136 0.61 -10.21 -11.64
C GLY A 136 0.52 -10.88 -10.27
N SER A 137 -0.55 -10.69 -9.49
CA SER A 137 -0.72 -11.33 -8.19
C SER A 137 -1.16 -12.78 -8.35
N ARG A 138 -0.26 -13.70 -8.09
CA ARG A 138 -0.50 -15.16 -8.05
C ARG A 138 -0.93 -15.58 -6.64
N LEU A 139 -1.31 -16.84 -6.51
CA LEU A 139 -1.74 -17.39 -5.22
C LEU A 139 -0.62 -17.38 -4.17
N ASP A 140 0.63 -17.63 -4.60
CA ASP A 140 1.80 -17.57 -3.72
C ASP A 140 2.03 -16.16 -3.18
N ASP A 141 1.85 -15.12 -4.00
CA ASP A 141 1.95 -13.72 -3.58
C ASP A 141 0.87 -13.37 -2.55
N ALA A 142 -0.35 -13.87 -2.73
CA ALA A 142 -1.44 -13.67 -1.77
C ALA A 142 -1.18 -14.39 -0.44
N ILE A 143 -0.55 -15.57 -0.47
CA ILE A 143 -0.11 -16.29 0.74
C ILE A 143 1.02 -15.51 1.43
N GLU A 144 1.99 -15.00 0.68
CA GLU A 144 3.06 -14.13 1.21
C GLU A 144 2.46 -12.93 1.94
N LEU A 145 1.46 -12.27 1.33
CA LEU A 145 0.76 -11.13 1.94
C LEU A 145 0.04 -11.55 3.23
N ALA A 146 -0.66 -12.68 3.26
CA ALA A 146 -1.31 -13.18 4.46
C ALA A 146 -0.30 -13.45 5.60
N CYS A 147 0.86 -14.03 5.27
CA CYS A 147 1.94 -14.25 6.22
C CYS A 147 2.52 -12.92 6.75
N PHE A 148 2.74 -11.94 5.86
CA PHE A 148 3.17 -10.61 6.23
C PHE A 148 2.19 -9.93 7.20
N LEU A 149 0.90 -9.96 6.89
CA LEU A 149 -0.15 -9.38 7.72
C LEU A 149 -0.19 -10.03 9.10
N LYS A 150 -0.10 -11.36 9.17
CA LYS A 150 -0.06 -12.09 10.44
C LYS A 150 1.16 -11.73 11.26
N LYS A 151 2.36 -11.74 10.65
CA LYS A 151 3.62 -11.40 11.32
C LYS A 151 3.60 -9.99 11.93
N ASN A 152 2.93 -9.06 11.27
CA ASN A 152 2.85 -7.66 11.71
C ASN A 152 1.55 -7.35 12.50
N HIS A 153 0.77 -8.35 12.88
CA HIS A 153 -0.49 -8.21 13.61
C HIS A 153 -1.52 -7.28 12.94
N ILE A 154 -1.49 -7.22 11.60
CA ILE A 154 -2.42 -6.42 10.81
C ILE A 154 -3.63 -7.27 10.46
N ARG A 155 -4.82 -6.79 10.81
CA ARG A 155 -6.11 -7.42 10.51
C ARG A 155 -6.97 -6.47 9.68
N PRO A 156 -6.84 -6.48 8.34
CA PRO A 156 -7.59 -5.56 7.49
C PRO A 156 -9.08 -5.90 7.51
N GLU A 157 -9.90 -4.97 7.97
CA GLU A 157 -11.37 -5.13 7.98
C GLU A 157 -11.93 -4.98 6.57
N GLN A 158 -11.38 -4.03 5.80
CA GLN A 158 -11.76 -3.76 4.43
C GLN A 158 -10.64 -4.19 3.48
N VAL A 159 -10.96 -5.07 2.56
CA VAL A 159 -10.08 -5.50 1.47
C VAL A 159 -10.80 -5.28 0.14
N GLN A 160 -10.04 -4.90 -0.87
CA GLN A 160 -10.56 -4.61 -2.18
C GLN A 160 -9.97 -5.59 -3.20
N ASP A 161 -10.81 -6.18 -4.05
CA ASP A 161 -10.32 -6.84 -5.25
C ASP A 161 -9.95 -5.79 -6.29
N PHE A 162 -8.96 -6.12 -7.11
CA PHE A 162 -8.64 -5.27 -8.24
C PHE A 162 -9.89 -5.04 -9.11
N TYR A 163 -10.17 -3.77 -9.35
CA TYR A 163 -11.21 -3.33 -10.26
C TYR A 163 -10.57 -2.55 -11.41
N PRO A 164 -10.76 -2.98 -12.67
CA PRO A 164 -10.13 -2.32 -13.81
C PRO A 164 -10.71 -0.90 -14.02
N THR A 165 -9.87 0.09 -13.77
CA THR A 165 -10.20 1.51 -13.97
C THR A 165 -9.67 1.96 -15.33
N PRO A 166 -10.50 2.54 -16.21
CA PRO A 166 -10.08 3.01 -17.53
C PRO A 166 -8.85 3.94 -17.47
N GLY A 167 -7.96 3.83 -18.47
CA GLY A 167 -6.77 4.68 -18.58
C GLY A 167 -5.60 4.30 -17.68
N THR A 168 -5.63 3.13 -17.03
CA THR A 168 -4.52 2.65 -16.20
C THR A 168 -3.75 1.51 -16.85
N ILE A 169 -2.44 1.44 -16.57
CA ILE A 169 -1.57 0.32 -16.99
C ILE A 169 -2.08 -1.02 -16.45
N SER A 170 -2.55 -1.04 -15.20
CA SER A 170 -3.10 -2.26 -14.59
C SER A 170 -4.35 -2.76 -15.33
N THR A 171 -5.18 -1.86 -15.84
CA THR A 171 -6.34 -2.24 -16.66
C THR A 171 -5.91 -2.80 -18.02
N CYS A 172 -4.85 -2.24 -18.63
CA CYS A 172 -4.27 -2.80 -19.84
C CYS A 172 -3.80 -4.24 -19.59
N MET A 173 -3.01 -4.48 -18.54
CA MET A 173 -2.57 -5.82 -18.15
C MET A 173 -3.75 -6.77 -17.88
N PHE A 174 -4.81 -6.28 -17.25
CA PHE A 174 -6.00 -7.10 -16.91
C PHE A 174 -6.69 -7.66 -18.16
N TYR A 175 -6.83 -6.85 -19.19
CA TYR A 175 -7.53 -7.26 -20.41
C TYR A 175 -6.63 -7.98 -21.42
N THR A 176 -5.37 -7.57 -21.54
CA THR A 176 -4.44 -8.14 -22.51
C THR A 176 -3.66 -9.35 -21.99
N GLU A 177 -3.57 -9.50 -20.65
CA GLU A 177 -2.67 -10.47 -20.00
C GLU A 177 -1.19 -10.28 -20.39
N LEU A 178 -0.82 -9.07 -20.82
CA LEU A 178 0.52 -8.69 -21.20
C LEU A 178 0.98 -7.46 -20.42
N ASP A 179 2.26 -7.41 -20.08
CA ASP A 179 2.89 -6.20 -19.59
C ASP A 179 3.11 -5.22 -20.77
N PRO A 180 2.51 -4.03 -20.77
CA PRO A 180 2.60 -3.12 -21.92
C PRO A 180 3.99 -2.53 -22.13
N TYR A 181 4.92 -2.70 -21.21
CA TYR A 181 6.31 -2.24 -21.35
C TYR A 181 7.24 -3.32 -21.92
N THR A 182 7.03 -4.58 -21.52
CA THR A 182 7.93 -5.69 -21.91
C THR A 182 7.28 -6.67 -22.89
N MET A 183 5.96 -6.59 -23.05
CA MET A 183 5.13 -7.54 -23.80
C MET A 183 5.18 -8.97 -23.27
N GLU A 184 5.68 -9.16 -22.05
CA GLU A 184 5.70 -10.46 -21.38
C GLU A 184 4.32 -10.83 -20.83
N PRO A 185 3.97 -12.12 -20.77
CA PRO A 185 2.72 -12.58 -20.16
C PRO A 185 2.59 -12.19 -18.69
N VAL A 186 1.41 -11.71 -18.30
CA VAL A 186 1.06 -11.37 -16.92
C VAL A 186 -0.10 -12.24 -16.46
N TYR A 187 0.06 -12.92 -15.35
CA TYR A 187 -1.02 -13.67 -14.74
C TYR A 187 -2.17 -12.75 -14.29
N VAL A 188 -3.40 -13.14 -14.57
CA VAL A 188 -4.61 -12.44 -14.12
C VAL A 188 -5.60 -13.43 -13.52
N ALA A 189 -5.99 -13.19 -12.27
CA ALA A 189 -7.04 -13.96 -11.61
C ALA A 189 -8.41 -13.59 -12.20
N LYS A 190 -8.86 -14.28 -13.25
CA LYS A 190 -10.14 -14.01 -13.94
C LYS A 190 -11.32 -14.72 -13.30
N SER A 191 -11.12 -15.94 -12.79
CA SER A 191 -12.21 -16.70 -12.21
C SER A 191 -12.66 -16.11 -10.88
N SER A 192 -13.96 -16.14 -10.59
CA SER A 192 -14.51 -15.74 -9.30
C SER A 192 -13.90 -16.55 -8.14
N HIS A 193 -13.59 -17.82 -8.41
CA HIS A 193 -12.97 -18.69 -7.42
C HIS A 193 -11.53 -18.27 -7.09
N ASP A 194 -10.69 -17.97 -8.09
CA ASP A 194 -9.31 -17.51 -7.84
C ASP A 194 -9.30 -16.19 -7.06
N LYS A 195 -10.20 -15.27 -7.40
CA LYS A 195 -10.38 -14.01 -6.65
C LYS A 195 -10.82 -14.28 -5.20
N ALA A 196 -11.76 -15.20 -5.00
CA ALA A 196 -12.23 -15.57 -3.66
C ALA A 196 -11.12 -16.16 -2.80
N LEU A 197 -10.24 -16.98 -3.35
CA LEU A 197 -9.08 -17.54 -2.64
C LEU A 197 -8.11 -16.44 -2.21
N GLN A 198 -7.74 -15.54 -3.12
CA GLN A 198 -6.83 -14.42 -2.79
C GLN A 198 -7.46 -13.48 -1.75
N ARG A 199 -8.75 -13.14 -1.89
CA ARG A 199 -9.46 -12.29 -0.92
C ARG A 199 -9.52 -12.95 0.46
N ALA A 200 -9.82 -14.24 0.54
CA ALA A 200 -9.90 -14.98 1.79
C ALA A 200 -8.58 -14.95 2.57
N LEU A 201 -7.44 -15.01 1.86
CA LEU A 201 -6.11 -14.93 2.45
C LEU A 201 -5.84 -13.56 3.09
N LEU A 202 -6.35 -12.45 2.54
CA LEU A 202 -6.22 -11.13 3.15
C LEU A 202 -7.00 -11.01 4.48
N GLN A 203 -8.08 -11.77 4.59
CA GLN A 203 -8.91 -11.83 5.80
C GLN A 203 -8.82 -13.22 6.47
N TYR A 204 -7.62 -13.80 6.52
CA TYR A 204 -7.33 -15.14 7.04
C TYR A 204 -7.82 -15.37 8.46
N TYR A 205 -7.90 -14.33 9.27
CA TYR A 205 -8.35 -14.37 10.66
C TYR A 205 -9.87 -14.55 10.82
N ASN A 206 -10.65 -14.38 9.73
CA ASN A 206 -12.09 -14.55 9.77
C ASN A 206 -12.43 -16.05 9.61
N PRO A 207 -13.13 -16.67 10.59
CA PRO A 207 -13.48 -18.08 10.53
C PRO A 207 -14.21 -18.51 9.25
N LYS A 208 -15.02 -17.61 8.68
CA LYS A 208 -15.73 -17.87 7.42
C LYS A 208 -14.79 -18.14 6.23
N ASN A 209 -13.55 -17.69 6.32
CA ASN A 209 -12.56 -17.85 5.26
C ASN A 209 -11.65 -19.06 5.43
N TYR A 210 -11.70 -19.79 6.56
CA TYR A 210 -10.78 -20.89 6.85
C TYR A 210 -10.77 -21.98 5.77
N ALA A 211 -11.94 -22.38 5.27
CA ALA A 211 -12.03 -23.37 4.20
C ALA A 211 -11.34 -22.93 2.91
N LEU A 212 -11.54 -21.66 2.51
CA LEU A 212 -10.89 -21.07 1.33
C LEU A 212 -9.39 -20.89 1.54
N CYS A 213 -8.95 -20.45 2.71
CA CYS A 213 -7.53 -20.37 3.05
C CYS A 213 -6.84 -21.73 2.99
N ALA A 214 -7.46 -22.78 3.56
CA ALA A 214 -6.94 -24.14 3.49
C ALA A 214 -6.88 -24.66 2.05
N GLN A 215 -7.88 -24.34 1.23
CA GLN A 215 -7.87 -24.68 -0.20
C GLN A 215 -6.76 -23.95 -0.95
N ALA A 216 -6.57 -22.65 -0.68
CA ALA A 216 -5.51 -21.83 -1.27
C ALA A 216 -4.12 -22.42 -0.99
N LEU A 217 -3.86 -22.78 0.28
CA LEU A 217 -2.59 -23.38 0.70
C LEU A 217 -2.34 -24.74 0.01
N ARG A 218 -3.36 -25.61 -0.06
CA ARG A 218 -3.24 -26.90 -0.76
C ARG A 218 -2.95 -26.71 -2.25
N ARG A 219 -3.63 -25.76 -2.89
CA ARG A 219 -3.44 -25.47 -4.33
C ARG A 219 -2.05 -24.90 -4.63
N ALA A 220 -1.49 -24.13 -3.72
CA ALA A 220 -0.13 -23.60 -3.81
C ALA A 220 0.95 -24.59 -3.33
N HIS A 221 0.58 -25.81 -2.97
CA HIS A 221 1.48 -26.80 -2.37
C HIS A 221 2.24 -26.28 -1.13
N ARG A 222 1.62 -25.35 -0.39
CA ARG A 222 2.14 -24.72 0.83
C ARG A 222 1.52 -25.37 2.07
N THR A 223 1.75 -26.68 2.21
CA THR A 223 1.25 -27.49 3.34
C THR A 223 2.32 -27.69 4.43
N ASP A 224 3.44 -27.03 4.31
CA ASP A 224 4.50 -27.05 5.34
C ASP A 224 3.96 -26.54 6.70
N PRO A 225 4.47 -27.09 7.83
CA PRO A 225 3.97 -26.75 9.16
C PRO A 225 4.01 -25.26 9.48
N VAL A 226 4.97 -24.53 8.91
CA VAL A 226 5.14 -23.07 9.14
C VAL A 226 4.01 -22.26 8.50
N SER A 227 3.66 -22.56 7.24
CA SER A 227 2.57 -21.88 6.54
C SER A 227 1.20 -22.27 7.12
N TYR A 228 1.01 -23.55 7.43
CA TYR A 228 -0.27 -24.06 7.95
C TYR A 228 -0.55 -23.61 9.39
N THR A 229 0.43 -23.72 10.28
CA THR A 229 0.30 -23.22 11.66
C THR A 229 0.24 -21.70 11.72
N HIS A 230 0.92 -21.01 10.78
CA HIS A 230 0.86 -19.56 10.71
C HIS A 230 -0.53 -19.00 10.40
N LEU A 231 -1.34 -19.69 9.60
CA LEU A 231 -2.69 -19.26 9.26
C LEU A 231 -3.78 -19.92 10.12
N ARG A 232 -3.50 -21.09 10.75
CA ARG A 232 -4.46 -21.85 11.57
C ARG A 232 -4.45 -21.55 13.07
N ALA A 233 -3.48 -20.82 13.60
CA ALA A 233 -3.28 -20.64 15.05
C ALA A 233 -4.42 -19.88 15.79
N HIS A 234 -5.66 -20.06 15.39
CA HIS A 234 -6.85 -19.54 16.05
C HIS A 234 -7.97 -20.59 16.15
N GLU A 235 -7.65 -21.90 16.05
CA GLU A 235 -8.63 -22.97 16.30
C GLU A 235 -8.61 -23.46 17.76
N THR A 236 -7.95 -22.76 18.68
CA THR A 236 -7.99 -23.02 20.14
C THR A 236 -8.48 -21.82 20.91
#